data_f4382afb2c8ed30c273fb556b05d735d
#
_entry.id   f4382afb2c8ed30c273fb556b05d735d
#
_cell.length_a   1.000
_cell.length_b   1.000
_cell.length_c   1.000
_cell.angle_alpha   90.00
_cell.angle_beta   90.00
_cell.angle_gamma   90.00
#
_symmetry.space_group_name_H-M   'P 1'
#
loop_
_entity.id
_entity.type
_entity.pdbx_description
1 polymer ?
#
loop_
_entity_poly.entity_id
_entity_poly.type
_entity_poly.pdbx_seq_one_letter_code
_entity_poly.pdbx_strand_id
1 'polypeptide(L)'
;MSEIQLRPTVATDLQKLMALEHNTNSESVWQLELKRNTGQVSATFREVRLPRSIQVEYPHNKFALADDWVRKSMMYTAIMNNDQVGYLSLLERGTASVVWITDLVVDASFRRRGVASALLASAQGWAETRQHRRLILEMQSKNLPAIRLAQKFGYEFCGYNDHYYLNQDVALFFSKTLK
;
A
#
# COMPACT_ATOMS: atom_id res chain seq x y z
N MET A 1 6.20 3.76 -25.56
CA MET A 1 6.11 3.66 -24.07
C MET A 1 6.39 2.20 -23.71
N SER A 2 7.28 1.96 -22.75
CA SER A 2 7.56 0.58 -22.31
C SER A 2 6.31 -0.02 -21.72
N GLU A 3 5.93 -1.20 -22.17
CA GLU A 3 4.74 -1.94 -21.69
C GLU A 3 4.97 -2.43 -20.26
N ILE A 4 3.95 -2.27 -19.41
CA ILE A 4 3.95 -2.82 -18.05
C ILE A 4 3.28 -4.20 -18.14
N GLN A 5 4.04 -5.24 -17.83
CA GLN A 5 3.51 -6.59 -17.72
C GLN A 5 3.28 -6.94 -16.27
N LEU A 6 2.13 -7.53 -15.96
CA LEU A 6 1.79 -8.00 -14.62
C LEU A 6 1.55 -9.49 -14.65
N ARG A 7 2.10 -10.18 -13.68
CA ARG A 7 1.85 -11.61 -13.50
C ARG A 7 1.89 -11.99 -12.01
N PRO A 8 1.33 -13.15 -11.64
CA PRO A 8 1.56 -13.71 -10.32
C PRO A 8 3.06 -13.82 -10.01
N THR A 9 3.42 -13.49 -8.78
CA THR A 9 4.78 -13.60 -8.27
C THR A 9 5.21 -15.07 -8.21
N VAL A 10 6.44 -15.34 -8.57
CA VAL A 10 7.08 -16.66 -8.43
C VAL A 10 8.31 -16.57 -7.54
N ALA A 11 8.75 -17.69 -6.98
CA ALA A 11 9.87 -17.73 -6.03
C ALA A 11 11.15 -17.05 -6.53
N THR A 12 11.43 -17.16 -7.83
CA THR A 12 12.62 -16.54 -8.46
C THR A 12 12.57 -15.01 -8.52
N ASP A 13 11.40 -14.39 -8.31
CA ASP A 13 11.27 -12.93 -8.26
C ASP A 13 11.73 -12.37 -6.92
N LEU A 14 11.60 -13.13 -5.84
CA LEU A 14 11.70 -12.62 -4.47
C LEU A 14 13.03 -11.92 -4.19
N GLN A 15 14.13 -12.48 -4.66
CA GLN A 15 15.45 -11.85 -4.47
C GLN A 15 15.49 -10.45 -5.08
N LYS A 16 14.96 -10.27 -6.27
CA LYS A 16 14.90 -8.97 -6.95
C LYS A 16 13.92 -8.02 -6.26
N LEU A 17 12.75 -8.53 -5.86
CA LEU A 17 11.73 -7.72 -5.17
C LEU A 17 12.23 -7.21 -3.82
N MET A 18 12.97 -8.01 -3.06
CA MET A 18 13.61 -7.58 -1.80
C MET A 18 14.71 -6.52 -2.03
N ALA A 19 15.33 -6.51 -3.21
CA ALA A 19 16.38 -5.55 -3.55
C ALA A 19 15.84 -4.19 -4.02
N LEU A 20 14.55 -4.05 -4.33
CA LEU A 20 13.94 -2.78 -4.74
C LEU A 20 14.08 -1.70 -3.66
N GLU A 21 14.02 -0.43 -4.07
CA GLU A 21 13.91 0.68 -3.13
C GLU A 21 12.48 0.80 -2.61
N HIS A 22 12.28 0.36 -1.36
CA HIS A 22 10.99 0.34 -0.69
C HIS A 22 10.63 1.67 -0.02
N ASN A 23 11.64 2.46 0.35
CA ASN A 23 11.41 3.75 1.00
C ASN A 23 10.85 4.76 0.01
N THR A 24 10.14 5.75 0.51
CA THR A 24 9.62 6.84 -0.31
C THR A 24 9.95 8.20 0.31
N ASN A 25 9.83 9.26 -0.46
CA ASN A 25 9.98 10.63 0.04
C ASN A 25 8.61 11.30 0.12
N SER A 26 8.42 12.13 1.12
CA SER A 26 7.18 12.88 1.34
C SER A 26 7.46 14.32 1.74
N GLU A 27 6.71 15.26 1.13
CA GLU A 27 6.77 16.69 1.44
C GLU A 27 5.69 17.12 2.43
N SER A 28 4.69 16.28 2.64
CA SER A 28 3.60 16.50 3.59
C SER A 28 3.26 15.20 4.28
N VAL A 29 2.63 15.30 5.43
CA VAL A 29 2.15 14.17 6.23
C VAL A 29 0.70 14.41 6.65
N TRP A 30 -0.04 13.33 6.87
CA TRP A 30 -1.34 13.41 7.55
C TRP A 30 -1.10 13.30 9.06
N GLN A 31 -1.25 14.41 9.75
CA GLN A 31 -1.06 14.50 11.19
C GLN A 31 -2.37 14.18 11.92
N LEU A 32 -2.30 13.26 12.88
CA LEU A 32 -3.40 12.89 13.76
C LEU A 32 -3.50 13.85 14.92
N GLU A 33 -4.70 14.35 15.19
CA GLU A 33 -5.09 15.04 16.40
C GLU A 33 -6.22 14.27 17.08
N LEU A 34 -5.99 13.83 18.31
CA LEU A 34 -6.97 13.14 19.14
C LEU A 34 -7.51 14.05 20.23
N LYS A 35 -8.82 14.23 20.28
CA LYS A 35 -9.50 14.92 21.38
C LYS A 35 -10.38 13.93 22.13
N ARG A 36 -10.19 13.88 23.44
CA ARG A 36 -10.96 13.02 24.35
C ARG A 36 -11.69 13.89 25.37
N ASN A 37 -13.01 13.84 25.33
CA ASN A 37 -13.91 14.45 26.30
C ASN A 37 -14.80 13.37 26.91
N THR A 38 -15.52 13.68 27.99
CA THR A 38 -16.45 12.74 28.58
C THR A 38 -17.50 12.29 27.56
N GLY A 39 -17.53 10.99 27.25
CA GLY A 39 -18.47 10.41 26.31
C GLY A 39 -18.18 10.68 24.82
N GLN A 40 -17.05 11.32 24.48
CA GLN A 40 -16.70 11.64 23.09
C GLN A 40 -15.22 11.48 22.81
N VAL A 41 -14.88 10.85 21.69
CA VAL A 41 -13.54 10.81 21.12
C VAL A 41 -13.62 11.32 19.68
N SER A 42 -12.76 12.29 19.34
CA SER A 42 -12.66 12.82 17.99
C SER A 42 -11.24 12.60 17.46
N ALA A 43 -11.14 12.03 16.27
CA ALA A 43 -9.88 11.89 15.55
C ALA A 43 -9.93 12.76 14.29
N THR A 44 -8.98 13.65 14.15
CA THR A 44 -8.87 14.54 12.99
C THR A 44 -7.53 14.33 12.31
N PHE A 45 -7.55 14.12 11.01
CA PHE A 45 -6.35 14.10 10.19
C PHE A 45 -6.27 15.37 9.37
N ARG A 46 -5.10 16.03 9.41
CA ARG A 46 -4.80 17.20 8.58
C ARG A 46 -3.54 16.95 7.79
N GLU A 47 -3.56 17.31 6.50
CA GLU A 47 -2.33 17.37 5.73
C GLU A 47 -1.50 18.56 6.17
N VAL A 48 -0.29 18.32 6.61
CA VAL A 48 0.67 19.31 7.05
C VAL A 48 1.89 19.24 6.14
N ARG A 49 2.20 20.36 5.48
CA ARG A 49 3.41 20.50 4.69
C ARG A 49 4.63 20.60 5.60
N LEU A 50 5.64 19.82 5.27
CA LEU A 50 6.90 19.82 6.02
C LEU A 50 7.85 20.91 5.51
N PRO A 51 8.71 21.47 6.39
CA PRO A 51 9.74 22.44 5.99
C PRO A 51 10.73 21.88 4.96
N ARG A 52 10.94 20.58 4.98
CA ARG A 52 11.78 19.82 4.04
C ARG A 52 11.17 18.44 3.80
N SER A 53 11.46 17.86 2.64
CA SER A 53 11.09 16.48 2.35
C SER A 53 11.74 15.53 3.35
N ILE A 54 11.00 14.51 3.77
CA ILE A 54 11.48 13.42 4.63
C ILE A 54 11.48 12.11 3.87
N GLN A 55 12.42 11.23 4.21
CA GLN A 55 12.34 9.84 3.79
C GLN A 55 11.37 9.11 4.72
N VAL A 56 10.42 8.41 4.13
CA VAL A 56 9.48 7.53 4.83
C VAL A 56 9.98 6.11 4.64
N GLU A 57 10.43 5.50 5.72
CA GLU A 57 10.92 4.14 5.70
C GLU A 57 9.78 3.15 5.45
N TYR A 58 10.07 2.10 4.71
CA TYR A 58 9.13 1.00 4.51
C TYR A 58 8.82 0.35 5.87
N PRO A 59 7.53 0.21 6.24
CA PRO A 59 7.16 -0.13 7.62
C PRO A 59 7.34 -1.61 7.97
N HIS A 60 7.62 -2.45 6.99
CA HIS A 60 7.81 -3.88 7.18
C HIS A 60 9.26 -4.29 6.93
N ASN A 61 9.62 -5.49 7.35
CA ASN A 61 10.92 -6.06 7.00
C ASN A 61 10.86 -6.63 5.57
N LYS A 62 11.49 -5.95 4.62
CA LYS A 62 11.52 -6.41 3.23
C LYS A 62 12.15 -7.79 3.02
N PHE A 63 13.07 -8.18 3.90
CA PHE A 63 13.72 -9.50 3.82
C PHE A 63 12.81 -10.64 4.29
N ALA A 64 11.79 -10.33 5.11
CA ALA A 64 10.78 -11.31 5.49
C ALA A 64 9.86 -11.72 4.31
N LEU A 65 9.92 -10.98 3.18
CA LEU A 65 9.12 -11.30 2.00
C LEU A 65 9.36 -12.74 1.52
N ALA A 66 10.60 -13.24 1.62
CA ALA A 66 10.95 -14.61 1.22
C ALA A 66 10.20 -15.68 2.02
N ASP A 67 9.90 -15.41 3.30
CA ASP A 67 9.18 -16.34 4.17
C ASP A 67 7.67 -16.10 4.18
N ASP A 68 7.27 -14.84 3.98
CA ASP A 68 5.87 -14.41 4.14
C ASP A 68 5.05 -14.50 2.85
N TRP A 69 5.68 -14.53 1.68
CA TRP A 69 4.96 -14.49 0.40
C TRP A 69 3.99 -15.66 0.21
N VAL A 70 4.32 -16.85 0.73
CA VAL A 70 3.46 -18.04 0.68
C VAL A 70 2.19 -17.91 1.52
N ARG A 71 2.16 -16.97 2.46
CA ARG A 71 1.00 -16.67 3.32
C ARG A 71 0.06 -15.63 2.70
N LYS A 72 0.49 -14.98 1.62
CA LYS A 72 -0.34 -14.01 0.89
C LYS A 72 -1.36 -14.75 0.06
N SER A 73 -2.57 -14.22 -0.02
CA SER A 73 -3.63 -14.78 -0.86
C SER A 73 -3.31 -14.63 -2.35
N MET A 74 -2.60 -13.56 -2.69
CA MET A 74 -2.06 -13.30 -4.03
C MET A 74 -0.93 -12.27 -3.94
N MET A 75 0.06 -12.43 -4.79
CA MET A 75 1.06 -11.40 -5.08
C MET A 75 1.19 -11.20 -6.59
N TYR A 76 1.31 -9.96 -7.00
CA TYR A 76 1.60 -9.57 -8.38
C TYR A 76 2.99 -8.94 -8.47
N THR A 77 3.76 -9.38 -9.46
CA THR A 77 5.02 -8.74 -9.86
C THR A 77 4.78 -7.91 -11.12
N ALA A 78 5.21 -6.66 -11.08
CA ALA A 78 5.26 -5.78 -12.24
C ALA A 78 6.62 -5.86 -12.92
N ILE A 79 6.60 -6.04 -14.23
CA ILE A 79 7.78 -6.16 -15.08
C ILE A 79 7.74 -5.04 -16.12
N MET A 80 8.87 -4.38 -16.30
CA MET A 80 9.10 -3.38 -17.34
C MET A 80 10.52 -3.54 -17.88
N ASN A 81 10.67 -3.62 -19.21
CA ASN A 81 11.95 -3.87 -19.87
C ASN A 81 12.67 -5.13 -19.35
N ASN A 82 11.95 -6.19 -19.09
CA ASN A 82 12.42 -7.47 -18.52
C ASN A 82 12.93 -7.40 -17.06
N ASP A 83 12.79 -6.25 -16.39
CA ASP A 83 13.13 -6.10 -14.97
C ASP A 83 11.88 -6.13 -14.09
N GLN A 84 11.97 -6.78 -12.93
CA GLN A 84 10.97 -6.68 -11.87
C GLN A 84 11.10 -5.28 -11.24
N VAL A 85 10.06 -4.46 -11.39
CA VAL A 85 10.09 -3.04 -11.02
C VAL A 85 9.14 -2.69 -9.88
N GLY A 86 8.34 -3.63 -9.43
CA GLY A 86 7.40 -3.44 -8.33
C GLY A 86 6.58 -4.68 -8.04
N TYR A 87 5.85 -4.64 -6.94
CA TYR A 87 4.94 -5.72 -6.55
C TYR A 87 3.79 -5.20 -5.69
N LEU A 88 2.77 -6.03 -5.58
CA LEU A 88 1.61 -5.82 -4.71
C LEU A 88 1.27 -7.14 -4.03
N SER A 89 0.97 -7.08 -2.72
CA SER A 89 0.54 -8.23 -1.93
C SER A 89 -0.91 -8.07 -1.49
N LEU A 90 -1.69 -9.15 -1.63
CA LEU A 90 -3.07 -9.26 -1.19
C LEU A 90 -3.19 -10.28 -0.07
N LEU A 91 -4.00 -9.96 0.92
CA LEU A 91 -4.31 -10.84 2.04
C LEU A 91 -5.81 -10.83 2.33
N GLU A 92 -6.45 -11.99 2.18
CA GLU A 92 -7.81 -12.21 2.67
C GLU A 92 -7.77 -12.35 4.20
N ARG A 93 -8.56 -11.53 4.91
CA ARG A 93 -8.64 -11.59 6.38
C ARG A 93 -10.07 -11.89 6.81
N GLY A 94 -10.22 -12.99 7.54
CA GLY A 94 -11.46 -13.34 8.21
C GLY A 94 -12.60 -13.75 7.28
N THR A 95 -13.82 -13.64 7.80
CA THR A 95 -15.05 -14.08 7.14
C THR A 95 -15.69 -13.00 6.25
N ALA A 96 -15.22 -11.79 6.32
CA ALA A 96 -15.73 -10.68 5.52
C ALA A 96 -15.20 -10.78 4.09
N SER A 97 -16.03 -10.45 3.13
CA SER A 97 -15.64 -10.32 1.70
C SER A 97 -14.70 -9.12 1.49
N VAL A 98 -13.61 -9.06 2.25
CA VAL A 98 -12.66 -7.96 2.32
C VAL A 98 -11.26 -8.49 2.04
N VAL A 99 -10.56 -7.81 1.14
CA VAL A 99 -9.14 -8.09 0.84
C VAL A 99 -8.30 -6.89 1.23
N TRP A 100 -7.18 -7.15 1.87
CA TRP A 100 -6.20 -6.15 2.25
C TRP A 100 -5.06 -6.12 1.24
N ILE A 101 -4.74 -4.93 0.75
CA ILE A 101 -3.49 -4.65 0.06
C ILE A 101 -2.49 -4.28 1.15
N THR A 102 -1.61 -5.22 1.49
CA THR A 102 -0.64 -5.04 2.59
C THR A 102 0.65 -4.41 2.12
N ASP A 103 0.98 -4.61 0.85
CA ASP A 103 2.19 -4.06 0.24
C ASP A 103 1.87 -3.56 -1.17
N LEU A 104 2.39 -2.39 -1.49
CA LEU A 104 2.41 -1.81 -2.83
C LEU A 104 3.72 -1.07 -3.00
N VAL A 105 4.66 -1.72 -3.65
CA VAL A 105 6.03 -1.24 -3.81
C VAL A 105 6.36 -1.05 -5.28
N VAL A 106 6.93 0.10 -5.60
CA VAL A 106 7.49 0.39 -6.92
C VAL A 106 8.88 0.98 -6.73
N ASP A 107 9.86 0.40 -7.39
CA ASP A 107 11.23 0.88 -7.37
C ASP A 107 11.31 2.37 -7.72
N ALA A 108 12.17 3.11 -7.03
CA ALA A 108 12.27 4.57 -7.17
C ALA A 108 12.44 5.03 -8.62
N SER A 109 13.23 4.29 -9.40
CA SER A 109 13.55 4.60 -10.81
C SER A 109 12.35 4.44 -11.75
N PHE A 110 11.32 3.71 -11.32
CA PHE A 110 10.12 3.37 -12.12
C PHE A 110 8.84 4.02 -11.61
N ARG A 111 8.93 4.87 -10.58
CA ARG A 111 7.78 5.63 -10.07
C ARG A 111 7.28 6.64 -11.10
N ARG A 112 6.00 7.02 -10.98
CA ARG A 112 5.31 7.96 -11.88
C ARG A 112 5.18 7.50 -13.33
N ARG A 113 5.40 6.21 -13.59
CA ARG A 113 5.26 5.57 -14.91
C ARG A 113 4.01 4.68 -15.03
N GLY A 114 3.08 4.75 -14.07
CA GLY A 114 1.83 3.97 -14.09
C GLY A 114 1.90 2.59 -13.44
N VAL A 115 3.07 2.14 -12.95
CA VAL A 115 3.25 0.78 -12.38
C VAL A 115 2.31 0.53 -11.20
N ALA A 116 2.26 1.44 -10.22
CA ALA A 116 1.36 1.30 -9.07
C ALA A 116 -0.12 1.29 -9.49
N SER A 117 -0.47 2.06 -10.51
CA SER A 117 -1.83 2.10 -11.07
C SER A 117 -2.22 0.76 -11.70
N ALA A 118 -1.31 0.15 -12.45
CA ALA A 118 -1.54 -1.15 -13.06
C ALA A 118 -1.67 -2.26 -12.00
N LEU A 119 -0.82 -2.23 -10.97
CA LEU A 119 -0.89 -3.17 -9.85
C LEU A 119 -2.22 -3.06 -9.08
N LEU A 120 -2.70 -1.83 -8.80
CA LEU A 120 -4.00 -1.62 -8.15
C LEU A 120 -5.17 -2.10 -9.00
N ALA A 121 -5.13 -1.88 -10.32
CA ALA A 121 -6.16 -2.37 -11.22
C ALA A 121 -6.22 -3.90 -11.24
N SER A 122 -5.06 -4.59 -11.25
CA SER A 122 -5.00 -6.05 -11.16
C SER A 122 -5.51 -6.58 -9.82
N ALA A 123 -5.20 -5.90 -8.71
CA ALA A 123 -5.72 -6.26 -7.39
C ALA A 123 -7.25 -6.15 -7.35
N GLN A 124 -7.80 -5.09 -7.95
CA GLN A 124 -9.24 -4.91 -8.06
C GLN A 124 -9.89 -6.03 -8.88
N GLY A 125 -9.39 -6.31 -10.08
CA GLY A 125 -9.90 -7.39 -10.93
C GLY A 125 -9.84 -8.77 -10.25
N TRP A 126 -8.74 -9.06 -9.55
CA TRP A 126 -8.61 -10.30 -8.79
C TRP A 126 -9.66 -10.42 -7.67
N ALA A 127 -9.89 -9.33 -6.94
CA ALA A 127 -10.86 -9.30 -5.85
C ALA A 127 -12.30 -9.42 -6.39
N GLU A 128 -12.63 -8.76 -7.50
CA GLU A 128 -13.94 -8.83 -8.15
C GLU A 128 -14.25 -10.23 -8.67
N THR A 129 -13.28 -10.92 -9.32
CA THR A 129 -13.47 -12.30 -9.81
C THR A 129 -13.71 -13.29 -8.67
N ARG A 130 -13.29 -12.99 -7.45
CA ARG A 130 -13.52 -13.78 -6.23
C ARG A 130 -14.71 -13.30 -5.41
N GLN A 131 -15.52 -12.37 -5.95
CA GLN A 131 -16.72 -11.83 -5.32
C GLN A 131 -16.46 -11.13 -3.98
N HIS A 132 -15.24 -10.60 -3.79
CA HIS A 132 -14.99 -9.71 -2.67
C HIS A 132 -15.70 -8.39 -2.86
N ARG A 133 -16.21 -7.82 -1.77
CA ARG A 133 -16.99 -6.58 -1.79
C ARG A 133 -16.16 -5.34 -1.54
N ARG A 134 -14.98 -5.49 -0.95
CA ARG A 134 -14.16 -4.36 -0.53
C ARG A 134 -12.68 -4.67 -0.61
N LEU A 135 -11.92 -3.71 -1.12
CA LEU A 135 -10.47 -3.65 -0.98
C LEU A 135 -10.12 -2.62 0.09
N ILE A 136 -9.15 -2.94 0.93
CA ILE A 136 -8.54 -2.01 1.89
C ILE A 136 -7.07 -1.87 1.57
N LEU A 137 -6.61 -0.64 1.43
CA LEU A 137 -5.21 -0.29 1.24
C LEU A 137 -4.67 0.27 2.56
N GLU A 138 -3.64 -0.36 3.08
CA GLU A 138 -2.94 0.01 4.31
C GLU A 138 -1.70 0.85 3.97
N MET A 139 -1.49 1.96 4.67
CA MET A 139 -0.33 2.83 4.48
C MET A 139 -0.02 3.66 5.71
N GLN A 140 1.23 4.15 5.80
CA GLN A 140 1.62 5.09 6.84
C GLN A 140 1.03 6.48 6.59
N SER A 141 0.66 7.19 7.66
CA SER A 141 0.16 8.57 7.60
C SER A 141 1.17 9.56 7.02
N LYS A 142 2.44 9.19 7.01
CA LYS A 142 3.55 9.97 6.42
C LYS A 142 3.71 9.73 4.92
N ASN A 143 3.12 8.67 4.36
CA ASN A 143 3.28 8.29 2.96
C ASN A 143 2.27 9.02 2.06
N LEU A 144 2.48 10.32 1.85
CA LEU A 144 1.62 11.15 1.02
C LEU A 144 1.46 10.60 -0.41
N PRO A 145 2.50 10.11 -1.09
CA PRO A 145 2.33 9.51 -2.41
C PRO A 145 1.31 8.36 -2.45
N ALA A 146 1.31 7.48 -1.45
CA ALA A 146 0.33 6.39 -1.35
C ALA A 146 -1.08 6.92 -1.05
N ILE A 147 -1.22 7.92 -0.17
CA ILE A 147 -2.50 8.57 0.14
C ILE A 147 -3.10 9.18 -1.14
N ARG A 148 -2.30 9.93 -1.90
CA ARG A 148 -2.73 10.54 -3.17
C ARG A 148 -3.11 9.51 -4.22
N LEU A 149 -2.37 8.40 -4.28
CA LEU A 149 -2.69 7.29 -5.18
C LEU A 149 -4.04 6.67 -4.80
N ALA A 150 -4.26 6.36 -3.52
CA ALA A 150 -5.51 5.81 -3.04
C ALA A 150 -6.70 6.72 -3.39
N GLN A 151 -6.60 8.00 -3.08
CA GLN A 151 -7.64 9.00 -3.42
C GLN A 151 -7.91 9.06 -4.93
N LYS A 152 -6.86 9.07 -5.75
CA LYS A 152 -6.99 9.08 -7.22
C LYS A 152 -7.76 7.86 -7.75
N PHE A 153 -7.61 6.71 -7.11
CA PHE A 153 -8.29 5.47 -7.50
C PHE A 153 -9.67 5.29 -6.84
N GLY A 154 -10.17 6.32 -6.15
CA GLY A 154 -11.50 6.32 -5.52
C GLY A 154 -11.55 5.48 -4.24
N TYR A 155 -10.42 5.30 -3.58
CA TYR A 155 -10.41 4.78 -2.22
C TYR A 155 -10.73 5.91 -1.24
N GLU A 156 -11.56 5.63 -0.27
CA GLU A 156 -11.99 6.55 0.77
C GLU A 156 -11.39 6.17 2.11
N PHE A 157 -11.00 7.16 2.90
CA PHE A 157 -10.52 6.94 4.27
C PHE A 157 -11.59 6.20 5.08
N CYS A 158 -11.21 5.09 5.71
CA CYS A 158 -12.15 4.26 6.46
C CYS A 158 -11.69 3.93 7.88
N GLY A 159 -10.49 4.34 8.27
CA GLY A 159 -10.00 4.11 9.63
C GLY A 159 -8.50 4.32 9.77
N TYR A 160 -8.04 4.17 10.99
CA TYR A 160 -6.64 4.28 11.35
C TYR A 160 -6.31 3.41 12.56
N ASN A 161 -5.02 3.18 12.78
CA ASN A 161 -4.51 2.61 14.02
C ASN A 161 -3.26 3.39 14.44
N ASP A 162 -3.31 3.98 15.64
CA ASP A 162 -2.18 4.71 16.18
C ASP A 162 -1.12 3.72 16.71
N HIS A 163 0.17 4.09 16.59
CA HIS A 163 1.29 3.23 17.01
C HIS A 163 1.25 1.82 16.39
N TYR A 164 0.85 1.72 15.13
CA TYR A 164 0.58 0.45 14.47
C TYR A 164 1.86 -0.29 14.03
N TYR A 165 2.79 0.45 13.45
CA TYR A 165 4.05 -0.12 12.95
C TYR A 165 5.12 -0.18 14.02
N LEU A 166 6.17 -0.97 13.80
CA LEU A 166 7.29 -1.11 14.74
C LEU A 166 7.97 0.24 15.05
N ASN A 167 8.00 1.15 14.09
CA ASN A 167 8.51 2.51 14.25
C ASN A 167 7.49 3.48 14.87
N GLN A 168 6.37 2.98 15.39
CA GLN A 168 5.28 3.73 16.02
C GLN A 168 4.49 4.65 15.08
N ASP A 169 4.67 4.53 13.78
CA ASP A 169 3.90 5.30 12.81
C ASP A 169 2.41 4.90 12.82
N VAL A 170 1.57 5.89 12.57
CA VAL A 170 0.12 5.69 12.40
C VAL A 170 -0.14 4.98 11.08
N ALA A 171 -0.93 3.90 11.11
CA ALA A 171 -1.50 3.32 9.91
C ALA A 171 -2.80 4.03 9.53
N LEU A 172 -2.96 4.30 8.26
CA LEU A 172 -4.22 4.73 7.64
C LEU A 172 -4.78 3.59 6.81
N PHE A 173 -6.08 3.47 6.83
CA PHE A 173 -6.82 2.51 6.01
C PHE A 173 -7.73 3.26 5.05
N PHE A 174 -7.58 2.96 3.77
CA PHE A 174 -8.43 3.47 2.71
C PHE A 174 -9.15 2.31 2.05
N SER A 175 -10.44 2.40 1.86
CA SER A 175 -11.24 1.32 1.29
C SER A 175 -11.91 1.72 -0.01
N LYS A 176 -12.09 0.74 -0.88
CA LYS A 176 -12.89 0.85 -2.10
C LYS A 176 -13.92 -0.26 -2.13
N THR A 177 -15.19 0.10 -2.29
CA THR A 177 -16.27 -0.86 -2.56
C THR A 177 -16.15 -1.35 -3.99
N LEU A 178 -16.22 -2.65 -4.18
CA LEU A 178 -16.23 -3.33 -5.47
C LEU A 178 -17.67 -3.55 -5.92
N LYS A 179 -17.86 -3.65 -7.24
CA LYS A 179 -19.20 -3.85 -7.84
C LYS A 179 -19.52 -5.33 -8.00
#